data_dcf033bda8769ed091d4fb053b10e746
#
_entry.id   dcf033bda8769ed091d4fb053b10e746
#
_cell.length_a   1.000
_cell.length_b   1.000
_cell.length_c   1.000
_cell.angle_alpha   90.00
_cell.angle_beta   90.00
_cell.angle_gamma   90.00
#
_symmetry.space_group_name_H-M   'P 1'
#
loop_
_entity.id
_entity.type
_entity.pdbx_description
1 polymer ?
#
loop_
_entity_poly.entity_id
_entity_poly.type
_entity_poly.pdbx_seq_one_letter_code
_entity_poly.pdbx_strand_id
1 'polypeptide(L)'
;MEFQAVVMAVGGGSRMTDLTSSIPKPLLPVGNKPLIWYPLNLLERVGFEEVIVVTTKDVQKALCAEFKMKMKPDIVCIPDEADMGTADSLRYVYPKLKTDVLVLSCDLITDVALHEVVDLFRAYDASLAMLMRKGQDSIEPVPGQKGQKKTVEQRDFIGVDSTGKRLLFMANEADLDEELVIKGSILQKYPRIYFHTDLVDAHLYCLKKYVVDFLMENRSITSIRSELIPYLVRKQFSSASSQQRQEEKEEDLKKKEPKSLDIYSFIKEDNTLTLAPYDACWNACRGKKGEDLSRSRVRCYVHIMKDGLCSRVSTLGLYMEANRQVPKLLSVLCPEETMIHPSAQIASKHLVGVDSLIGQDTQVGEKSSVKRSIIGSSCFIRDRVTVTDCLLMNSVTVEEGSNIQGSVICNNAVIEKGADIKNCLIGSGQRIEAKAKRVNEVIVGNDQLMEI
;
A
#
# COMPACT_ATOMS: atom_id res chain seq x y z
N MET A 1 7.37 5.75 -23.54
CA MET A 1 6.55 6.00 -22.33
C MET A 1 7.23 7.04 -21.49
N GLU A 2 6.47 7.96 -20.90
CA GLU A 2 6.99 9.00 -20.02
C GLU A 2 7.37 8.45 -18.63
N PHE A 3 6.64 7.42 -18.16
CA PHE A 3 6.86 6.76 -16.89
C PHE A 3 7.24 5.29 -17.05
N GLN A 4 8.14 4.84 -16.18
CA GLN A 4 8.36 3.42 -15.93
C GLN A 4 7.67 3.05 -14.61
N ALA A 5 6.84 2.01 -14.62
CA ALA A 5 6.14 1.54 -13.43
C ALA A 5 6.99 0.53 -12.67
N VAL A 6 7.06 0.70 -11.34
CA VAL A 6 7.74 -0.21 -10.41
C VAL A 6 6.78 -0.64 -9.32
N VAL A 7 6.55 -1.93 -9.18
CA VAL A 7 5.76 -2.50 -8.08
C VAL A 7 6.69 -3.11 -7.05
N MET A 8 6.60 -2.58 -5.82
CA MET A 8 7.39 -3.02 -4.68
C MET A 8 6.71 -4.17 -3.94
N ALA A 9 7.26 -5.37 -4.06
CA ALA A 9 6.71 -6.59 -3.47
C ALA A 9 7.72 -7.30 -2.54
N VAL A 10 8.47 -6.50 -1.77
CA VAL A 10 9.57 -6.96 -0.89
C VAL A 10 9.20 -7.00 0.58
N GLY A 11 8.12 -6.36 1.01
CA GLY A 11 7.74 -6.30 2.42
C GLY A 11 7.26 -7.64 2.97
N GLY A 12 7.91 -8.17 4.01
CA GLY A 12 7.58 -9.45 4.64
C GLY A 12 6.24 -9.49 5.40
N GLY A 13 5.58 -8.33 5.60
CA GLY A 13 4.28 -8.30 6.29
C GLY A 13 4.39 -8.48 7.80
N SER A 14 5.39 -7.90 8.44
CA SER A 14 5.67 -7.99 9.89
C SER A 14 4.48 -7.71 10.82
N ARG A 15 3.45 -6.98 10.35
CA ARG A 15 2.21 -6.71 11.10
C ARG A 15 1.13 -7.79 10.91
N MET A 16 1.40 -8.82 10.13
CA MET A 16 0.48 -9.93 9.80
C MET A 16 1.22 -11.27 9.82
N THR A 17 2.17 -11.44 10.71
CA THR A 17 3.05 -12.63 10.80
C THR A 17 2.26 -13.93 10.84
N ASP A 18 1.13 -13.96 11.53
CA ASP A 18 0.25 -15.13 11.61
C ASP A 18 -0.27 -15.62 10.24
N LEU A 19 -0.38 -14.71 9.26
CA LEU A 19 -0.76 -15.05 7.88
C LEU A 19 0.46 -15.20 6.98
N THR A 20 1.43 -14.28 7.12
CA THR A 20 2.55 -14.18 6.18
C THR A 20 3.66 -15.19 6.45
N SER A 21 3.64 -15.88 7.59
CA SER A 21 4.51 -17.03 7.87
C SER A 21 4.32 -18.19 6.88
N SER A 22 3.10 -18.41 6.40
CA SER A 22 2.79 -19.51 5.47
C SER A 22 2.65 -19.06 4.02
N ILE A 23 2.26 -17.80 3.78
CA ILE A 23 2.03 -17.26 2.44
C ILE A 23 2.68 -15.89 2.35
N PRO A 24 3.63 -15.66 1.42
CA PRO A 24 4.21 -14.34 1.21
C PRO A 24 3.14 -13.27 1.00
N LYS A 25 3.31 -12.10 1.60
CA LYS A 25 2.33 -10.99 1.57
C LYS A 25 1.79 -10.67 0.16
N PRO A 26 2.62 -10.58 -0.91
CA PRO A 26 2.13 -10.30 -2.25
C PRO A 26 1.18 -11.36 -2.82
N LEU A 27 1.23 -12.58 -2.27
CA LEU A 27 0.43 -13.72 -2.71
C LEU A 27 -0.81 -13.98 -1.84
N LEU A 28 -1.01 -13.21 -0.77
CA LEU A 28 -2.20 -13.33 0.07
C LEU A 28 -3.48 -13.17 -0.78
N PRO A 29 -4.43 -14.09 -0.69
CA PRO A 29 -5.64 -14.03 -1.51
C PRO A 29 -6.58 -12.94 -0.98
N VAL A 30 -6.93 -12.01 -1.84
CA VAL A 30 -7.98 -11.02 -1.62
C VAL A 30 -9.00 -11.17 -2.74
N GLY A 31 -10.25 -11.53 -2.40
CA GLY A 31 -11.26 -11.82 -3.41
C GLY A 31 -10.85 -12.93 -4.39
N ASN A 32 -10.15 -13.96 -3.91
CA ASN A 32 -9.60 -15.07 -4.72
C ASN A 32 -8.55 -14.66 -5.77
N LYS A 33 -7.99 -13.44 -5.66
CA LYS A 33 -6.85 -12.95 -6.45
C LYS A 33 -5.66 -12.72 -5.54
N PRO A 34 -4.42 -12.99 -5.96
CA PRO A 34 -3.26 -12.61 -5.15
C PRO A 34 -3.17 -11.09 -5.01
N LEU A 35 -2.77 -10.61 -3.87
CA LEU A 35 -2.76 -9.19 -3.52
C LEU A 35 -2.01 -8.32 -4.56
N ILE A 36 -0.89 -8.80 -5.07
CA ILE A 36 -0.11 -8.12 -6.11
C ILE A 36 -0.86 -7.93 -7.44
N TRP A 37 -1.92 -8.71 -7.67
CA TRP A 37 -2.74 -8.60 -8.88
C TRP A 37 -3.39 -7.21 -9.00
N TYR A 38 -3.79 -6.60 -7.88
CA TYR A 38 -4.51 -5.31 -7.89
C TYR A 38 -3.68 -4.15 -8.46
N PRO A 39 -2.45 -3.86 -7.98
CA PRO A 39 -1.63 -2.81 -8.58
C PRO A 39 -1.20 -3.15 -10.01
N LEU A 40 -0.99 -4.42 -10.34
CA LEU A 40 -0.69 -4.83 -11.71
C LEU A 40 -1.89 -4.62 -12.64
N ASN A 41 -3.10 -4.98 -12.22
CA ASN A 41 -4.32 -4.74 -12.97
C ASN A 41 -4.59 -3.24 -13.17
N LEU A 42 -4.34 -2.41 -12.15
CA LEU A 42 -4.44 -0.96 -12.27
C LEU A 42 -3.53 -0.43 -13.40
N LEU A 43 -2.28 -0.89 -13.45
CA LEU A 43 -1.31 -0.49 -14.48
C LEU A 43 -1.71 -1.01 -15.87
N GLU A 44 -2.16 -2.26 -15.98
CA GLU A 44 -2.62 -2.85 -17.24
C GLU A 44 -3.82 -2.11 -17.83
N ARG A 45 -4.79 -1.73 -17.00
CA ARG A 45 -5.98 -0.96 -17.41
C ARG A 45 -5.66 0.43 -17.93
N VAL A 46 -4.59 1.04 -17.44
CA VAL A 46 -4.12 2.36 -17.89
C VAL A 46 -3.24 2.25 -19.16
N GLY A 47 -2.85 1.03 -19.54
CA GLY A 47 -2.12 0.77 -20.79
C GLY A 47 -0.61 0.63 -20.64
N PHE A 48 -0.10 0.31 -19.44
CA PHE A 48 1.30 -0.09 -19.31
C PHE A 48 1.50 -1.46 -19.95
N GLU A 49 2.48 -1.57 -20.82
CA GLU A 49 2.88 -2.82 -21.48
C GLU A 49 3.93 -3.58 -20.69
N GLU A 50 4.77 -2.84 -19.96
CA GLU A 50 5.85 -3.38 -19.14
C GLU A 50 5.81 -2.78 -17.74
N VAL A 51 6.14 -3.59 -16.75
CA VAL A 51 6.26 -3.20 -15.34
C VAL A 51 7.44 -3.91 -14.70
N ILE A 52 8.21 -3.20 -13.88
CA ILE A 52 9.27 -3.78 -13.08
C ILE A 52 8.66 -4.23 -11.74
N VAL A 53 8.77 -5.50 -11.41
CA VAL A 53 8.29 -6.06 -10.12
C VAL A 53 9.51 -6.43 -9.29
N VAL A 54 9.69 -5.74 -8.17
CA VAL A 54 10.77 -6.03 -7.24
C VAL A 54 10.25 -6.96 -6.15
N THR A 55 10.82 -8.16 -6.04
CA THR A 55 10.26 -9.18 -5.18
C THR A 55 11.31 -10.18 -4.67
N THR A 56 10.88 -11.17 -3.88
CA THR A 56 11.67 -12.32 -3.43
C THR A 56 11.55 -13.51 -4.39
N LYS A 57 12.45 -14.50 -4.27
CA LYS A 57 12.47 -15.69 -5.17
C LYS A 57 11.19 -16.52 -5.09
N ASP A 58 10.58 -16.62 -3.91
CA ASP A 58 9.38 -17.43 -3.72
C ASP A 58 8.17 -16.84 -4.42
N VAL A 59 8.03 -15.51 -4.34
CA VAL A 59 6.99 -14.77 -5.07
C VAL A 59 7.21 -14.84 -6.58
N GLN A 60 8.47 -14.77 -7.03
CA GLN A 60 8.79 -14.93 -8.45
C GLN A 60 8.30 -16.24 -9.02
N LYS A 61 8.59 -17.37 -8.33
CA LYS A 61 8.16 -18.70 -8.76
C LYS A 61 6.63 -18.79 -8.94
N ALA A 62 5.88 -18.24 -7.96
CA ALA A 62 4.43 -18.23 -8.02
C ALA A 62 3.89 -17.33 -9.15
N LEU A 63 4.46 -16.15 -9.35
CA LEU A 63 4.06 -15.26 -10.44
C LEU A 63 4.32 -15.87 -11.82
N CYS A 64 5.43 -16.56 -12.00
CA CYS A 64 5.73 -17.22 -13.28
C CYS A 64 4.81 -18.41 -13.58
N ALA A 65 4.28 -19.10 -12.55
CA ALA A 65 3.48 -20.30 -12.74
C ALA A 65 1.99 -20.01 -13.00
N GLU A 66 1.40 -19.04 -12.34
CA GLU A 66 -0.05 -18.86 -12.27
C GLU A 66 -0.56 -17.55 -12.88
N PHE A 67 0.32 -16.59 -13.20
CA PHE A 67 -0.09 -15.24 -13.53
C PHE A 67 -0.32 -15.03 -15.03
N LYS A 68 -1.59 -14.96 -15.44
CA LYS A 68 -1.97 -14.64 -16.83
C LYS A 68 -2.42 -13.19 -16.92
N MET A 69 -1.51 -12.30 -17.31
CA MET A 69 -1.81 -10.91 -17.67
C MET A 69 -1.32 -10.63 -19.09
N LYS A 70 -1.91 -9.61 -19.74
CA LYS A 70 -1.44 -9.14 -21.07
C LYS A 70 -0.13 -8.38 -20.94
N MET A 71 0.03 -7.66 -19.83
CA MET A 71 1.23 -6.93 -19.47
C MET A 71 2.38 -7.89 -19.14
N LYS A 72 3.60 -7.53 -19.54
CA LYS A 72 4.81 -8.32 -19.27
C LYS A 72 5.49 -7.81 -17.99
N PRO A 73 5.48 -8.56 -16.89
CA PRO A 73 6.23 -8.19 -15.70
C PRO A 73 7.72 -8.53 -15.88
N ASP A 74 8.58 -7.55 -15.75
CA ASP A 74 10.03 -7.73 -15.59
C ASP A 74 10.33 -7.96 -14.10
N ILE A 75 10.43 -9.22 -13.70
CA ILE A 75 10.58 -9.60 -12.30
C ILE A 75 12.04 -9.53 -11.89
N VAL A 76 12.34 -8.68 -10.93
CA VAL A 76 13.66 -8.51 -10.35
C VAL A 76 13.66 -9.04 -8.92
N CYS A 77 14.44 -10.11 -8.70
CA CYS A 77 14.59 -10.68 -7.36
C CYS A 77 15.70 -10.00 -6.58
N ILE A 78 15.38 -9.59 -5.36
CA ILE A 78 16.37 -9.14 -4.41
C ILE A 78 16.99 -10.35 -3.68
N PRO A 79 18.23 -10.22 -3.17
CA PRO A 79 18.84 -11.25 -2.32
C PRO A 79 18.04 -11.45 -1.03
N ASP A 80 17.82 -12.70 -0.64
CA ASP A 80 17.00 -13.06 0.54
C ASP A 80 17.64 -12.64 1.88
N GLU A 81 18.96 -12.45 1.90
CA GLU A 81 19.74 -12.06 3.10
C GLU A 81 19.78 -10.56 3.35
N ALA A 82 19.25 -9.75 2.43
CA ALA A 82 19.32 -8.31 2.53
C ALA A 82 18.00 -7.77 3.13
N ASP A 83 18.07 -7.18 4.32
CA ASP A 83 16.99 -6.36 4.87
C ASP A 83 16.94 -5.03 4.11
N MET A 84 16.38 -5.09 2.91
CA MET A 84 16.31 -3.97 1.98
C MET A 84 15.04 -3.16 2.19
N GLY A 85 15.21 -1.89 2.51
CA GLY A 85 14.13 -0.92 2.54
C GLY A 85 13.57 -0.61 1.13
N THR A 86 12.51 0.18 1.08
CA THR A 86 11.85 0.53 -0.20
C THR A 86 12.74 1.42 -1.09
N ALA A 87 13.57 2.28 -0.50
CA ALA A 87 14.54 3.08 -1.24
C ALA A 87 15.70 2.23 -1.76
N ASP A 88 16.17 1.25 -0.97
CA ASP A 88 17.20 0.30 -1.39
C ASP A 88 16.72 -0.58 -2.56
N SER A 89 15.49 -1.03 -2.50
CA SER A 89 14.85 -1.78 -3.58
C SER A 89 14.78 -0.95 -4.88
N LEU A 90 14.50 0.35 -4.79
CA LEU A 90 14.51 1.25 -5.94
C LEU A 90 15.92 1.45 -6.51
N ARG A 91 16.95 1.54 -5.65
CA ARG A 91 18.37 1.56 -6.07
C ARG A 91 18.76 0.27 -6.81
N TYR A 92 18.28 -0.87 -6.33
CA TYR A 92 18.61 -2.16 -6.94
C TYR A 92 18.12 -2.26 -8.40
N VAL A 93 16.99 -1.65 -8.72
CA VAL A 93 16.44 -1.61 -10.09
C VAL A 93 16.88 -0.38 -10.89
N TYR A 94 17.66 0.52 -10.30
CA TYR A 94 18.13 1.75 -10.96
C TYR A 94 18.70 1.57 -12.37
N PRO A 95 19.54 0.55 -12.66
CA PRO A 95 20.09 0.37 -14.02
C PRO A 95 19.02 0.20 -15.11
N LYS A 96 17.80 -0.20 -14.73
CA LYS A 96 16.66 -0.34 -15.64
C LYS A 96 15.84 0.94 -15.78
N LEU A 97 16.00 1.91 -14.87
CA LEU A 97 15.21 3.14 -14.82
C LEU A 97 15.83 4.24 -15.68
N LYS A 98 15.13 4.63 -16.73
CA LYS A 98 15.58 5.65 -17.69
C LYS A 98 14.73 6.91 -17.70
N THR A 99 13.48 6.82 -17.22
CA THR A 99 12.47 7.89 -17.27
C THR A 99 11.99 8.22 -15.86
N ASP A 100 11.02 9.12 -15.74
CA ASP A 100 10.29 9.33 -14.49
C ASP A 100 9.64 8.02 -14.04
N VAL A 101 9.48 7.83 -12.74
CA VAL A 101 9.09 6.55 -12.15
C VAL A 101 7.76 6.65 -11.43
N LEU A 102 6.89 5.69 -11.70
CA LEU A 102 5.66 5.46 -10.94
C LEU A 102 5.88 4.25 -10.03
N VAL A 103 5.94 4.50 -8.73
CA VAL A 103 6.15 3.47 -7.70
C VAL A 103 4.84 3.11 -7.03
N LEU A 104 4.51 1.82 -6.96
CA LEU A 104 3.35 1.28 -6.26
C LEU A 104 3.78 0.20 -5.27
N SER A 105 3.08 0.14 -4.13
CA SER A 105 3.20 -1.00 -3.22
C SER A 105 2.33 -2.17 -3.68
N CYS A 106 2.79 -3.40 -3.48
CA CYS A 106 2.04 -4.62 -3.82
C CYS A 106 0.74 -4.77 -3.01
N ASP A 107 0.61 -4.07 -1.89
CA ASP A 107 -0.53 -4.16 -0.98
C ASP A 107 -1.61 -3.09 -1.22
N LEU A 108 -1.49 -2.33 -2.30
CA LEU A 108 -2.45 -1.31 -2.69
C LEU A 108 -3.63 -1.92 -3.45
N ILE A 109 -4.84 -1.67 -2.96
CA ILE A 109 -6.10 -1.97 -3.65
C ILE A 109 -6.82 -0.64 -3.84
N THR A 110 -7.01 -0.22 -5.09
CA THR A 110 -7.65 1.06 -5.40
C THR A 110 -8.36 1.05 -6.75
N ASP A 111 -9.42 1.82 -6.83
CA ASP A 111 -10.13 2.16 -8.07
C ASP A 111 -9.80 3.57 -8.58
N VAL A 112 -8.74 4.20 -8.00
CA VAL A 112 -8.31 5.55 -8.39
C VAL A 112 -8.07 5.65 -9.89
N ALA A 113 -8.53 6.74 -10.48
CA ALA A 113 -8.16 7.12 -11.84
C ALA A 113 -6.71 7.62 -11.85
N LEU A 114 -5.77 6.76 -12.24
CA LEU A 114 -4.32 7.04 -12.12
C LEU A 114 -3.90 8.34 -12.82
N HIS A 115 -4.64 8.75 -13.88
CA HIS A 115 -4.38 10.02 -14.56
C HIS A 115 -4.51 11.23 -13.65
N GLU A 116 -5.34 11.21 -12.60
CA GLU A 116 -5.50 12.34 -11.67
C GLU A 116 -4.19 12.63 -10.92
N VAL A 117 -3.45 11.61 -10.54
CA VAL A 117 -2.13 11.75 -9.89
C VAL A 117 -1.07 12.16 -10.91
N VAL A 118 -1.09 11.55 -12.11
CA VAL A 118 -0.13 11.82 -13.18
C VAL A 118 -0.31 13.23 -13.74
N ASP A 119 -1.55 13.68 -13.93
CA ASP A 119 -1.83 15.03 -14.43
C ASP A 119 -1.44 16.10 -13.40
N LEU A 120 -1.62 15.83 -12.11
CA LEU A 120 -1.10 16.68 -11.04
C LEU A 120 0.43 16.80 -11.13
N PHE A 121 1.12 15.67 -11.32
CA PHE A 121 2.57 15.62 -11.48
C PHE A 121 3.04 16.44 -12.69
N ARG A 122 2.37 16.31 -13.85
CA ARG A 122 2.69 17.04 -15.07
C ARG A 122 2.38 18.52 -14.99
N ALA A 123 1.17 18.87 -14.50
CA ALA A 123 0.69 20.23 -14.49
C ALA A 123 1.56 21.18 -13.66
N TYR A 124 2.16 20.64 -12.60
CA TYR A 124 3.00 21.44 -11.70
C TYR A 124 4.49 21.13 -11.83
N ASP A 125 4.89 20.32 -12.81
CA ASP A 125 6.27 19.83 -12.95
C ASP A 125 6.82 19.35 -11.60
N ALA A 126 6.05 18.48 -10.95
CA ALA A 126 6.33 18.04 -9.58
C ALA A 126 7.54 17.10 -9.52
N SER A 127 8.33 17.23 -8.47
CA SER A 127 9.39 16.27 -8.13
C SER A 127 8.84 14.99 -7.56
N LEU A 128 7.74 15.15 -6.81
CA LEU A 128 6.95 14.11 -6.18
C LEU A 128 5.47 14.44 -6.31
N ALA A 129 4.66 13.49 -6.76
CA ALA A 129 3.22 13.48 -6.53
C ALA A 129 2.83 12.15 -5.89
N MET A 130 1.98 12.20 -4.87
CA MET A 130 1.58 11.03 -4.12
C MET A 130 0.08 10.93 -3.94
N LEU A 131 -0.41 9.71 -3.77
CA LEU A 131 -1.81 9.43 -3.46
C LEU A 131 -2.00 9.29 -1.96
N MET A 132 -2.98 9.99 -1.42
CA MET A 132 -3.47 9.82 -0.06
C MET A 132 -4.97 9.59 -0.03
N ARG A 133 -5.45 8.94 1.00
CA ARG A 133 -6.87 8.76 1.30
C ARG A 133 -7.18 9.17 2.72
N LYS A 134 -8.47 9.45 3.02
CA LYS A 134 -8.91 9.56 4.40
C LYS A 134 -8.89 8.19 5.07
N GLY A 135 -8.33 8.13 6.27
CA GLY A 135 -8.36 6.95 7.10
C GLY A 135 -9.80 6.57 7.44
N GLN A 136 -10.13 5.29 7.33
CA GLN A 136 -11.35 4.74 7.88
C GLN A 136 -11.00 4.04 9.17
N ASP A 137 -11.59 4.48 10.29
CA ASP A 137 -11.54 3.72 11.53
C ASP A 137 -12.33 2.43 11.32
N SER A 138 -11.65 1.30 11.19
CA SER A 138 -12.30 -0.01 11.19
C SER A 138 -12.87 -0.27 12.59
N ILE A 139 -14.19 -0.23 12.73
CA ILE A 139 -14.91 -0.41 14.01
C ILE A 139 -15.07 -1.91 14.35
N GLU A 140 -14.75 -2.81 13.40
CA GLU A 140 -15.07 -4.23 13.55
C GLU A 140 -13.98 -5.02 14.28
N PRO A 141 -14.39 -6.09 15.01
CA PRO A 141 -13.44 -6.93 15.76
C PRO A 141 -12.48 -7.63 14.79
N VAL A 142 -11.20 -7.54 15.09
CA VAL A 142 -10.14 -8.25 14.36
C VAL A 142 -10.06 -9.67 14.88
N PRO A 143 -10.04 -10.71 14.03
CA PRO A 143 -9.89 -12.09 14.44
C PRO A 143 -8.67 -12.30 15.36
N GLY A 144 -8.85 -13.08 16.42
CA GLY A 144 -7.78 -13.42 17.38
C GLY A 144 -7.47 -12.38 18.45
N GLN A 145 -8.04 -11.19 18.41
CA GLN A 145 -7.79 -10.17 19.42
C GLN A 145 -8.83 -10.22 20.55
N LYS A 146 -8.38 -10.57 21.76
CA LYS A 146 -9.17 -10.46 23.00
C LYS A 146 -9.12 -9.01 23.49
N GLY A 147 -10.17 -8.23 23.20
CA GLY A 147 -10.32 -6.85 23.66
C GLY A 147 -9.93 -5.80 22.61
N GLN A 148 -10.63 -4.69 22.62
CA GLN A 148 -10.35 -3.52 21.80
C GLN A 148 -9.08 -2.78 22.27
N LYS A 149 -7.92 -3.38 22.17
CA LYS A 149 -6.72 -2.56 22.09
C LYS A 149 -6.70 -2.03 20.65
N LYS A 150 -7.23 -0.82 20.44
CA LYS A 150 -6.84 -0.02 19.28
C LYS A 150 -5.32 -0.02 19.29
N THR A 151 -4.70 -0.75 18.42
CA THR A 151 -3.33 -0.46 18.04
C THR A 151 -3.39 0.97 17.53
N VAL A 152 -2.88 1.90 18.32
CA VAL A 152 -2.76 3.30 17.92
C VAL A 152 -1.83 3.27 16.71
N GLU A 153 -2.42 3.26 15.52
CA GLU A 153 -1.63 3.46 14.30
C GLU A 153 -1.00 4.83 14.46
N GLN A 154 0.31 4.88 14.39
CA GLN A 154 1.06 6.13 14.40
C GLN A 154 0.49 7.02 13.31
N ARG A 155 0.04 8.21 13.69
CA ARG A 155 -0.60 9.17 12.79
C ARG A 155 0.47 9.99 12.09
N ASP A 156 0.22 10.30 10.84
CA ASP A 156 1.03 11.26 10.11
C ASP A 156 0.36 12.64 10.20
N PHE A 157 1.16 13.67 10.44
CA PHE A 157 0.73 15.06 10.34
C PHE A 157 1.04 15.56 8.93
N ILE A 158 0.00 15.81 8.15
CA ILE A 158 0.09 16.22 6.76
C ILE A 158 -0.40 17.66 6.63
N GLY A 159 0.50 18.57 6.24
CA GLY A 159 0.18 19.97 5.97
C GLY A 159 0.04 20.21 4.47
N VAL A 160 -1.10 20.72 4.05
CA VAL A 160 -1.38 21.09 2.65
C VAL A 160 -1.74 22.57 2.53
N ASP A 161 -1.60 23.11 1.32
CA ASP A 161 -1.98 24.49 1.01
C ASP A 161 -3.52 24.67 0.95
N SER A 162 -3.95 25.89 0.68
CA SER A 162 -5.38 26.23 0.55
C SER A 162 -6.10 25.52 -0.60
N THR A 163 -5.36 25.01 -1.58
CA THR A 163 -5.93 24.22 -2.70
C THR A 163 -6.06 22.73 -2.36
N GLY A 164 -5.43 22.29 -1.27
CA GLY A 164 -5.38 20.89 -0.87
C GLY A 164 -4.50 20.01 -1.78
N LYS A 165 -3.63 20.61 -2.61
CA LYS A 165 -2.81 19.90 -3.60
C LYS A 165 -1.32 19.97 -3.29
N ARG A 166 -0.82 21.10 -2.81
CA ARG A 166 0.59 21.27 -2.48
C ARG A 166 0.90 20.66 -1.12
N LEU A 167 1.83 19.73 -1.05
CA LEU A 167 2.30 19.15 0.19
C LEU A 167 3.37 20.06 0.82
N LEU A 168 3.03 20.67 1.97
CA LEU A 168 3.86 21.67 2.64
C LEU A 168 4.59 21.10 3.86
N PHE A 169 4.01 20.11 4.51
CA PHE A 169 4.53 19.49 5.72
C PHE A 169 4.17 18.03 5.77
N MET A 170 5.09 17.19 6.23
CA MET A 170 4.85 15.78 6.52
C MET A 170 5.79 15.33 7.64
N ALA A 171 5.22 14.82 8.71
CA ALA A 171 5.95 14.19 9.82
C ALA A 171 5.12 13.08 10.45
N ASN A 172 5.79 12.06 10.95
CA ASN A 172 5.15 11.01 11.73
C ASN A 172 5.01 11.47 13.18
N GLU A 173 3.96 11.06 13.87
CA GLU A 173 3.72 11.38 15.28
C GLU A 173 4.88 10.93 16.19
N ALA A 174 5.52 9.81 15.88
CA ALA A 174 6.67 9.30 16.63
C ALA A 174 7.93 10.16 16.49
N ASP A 175 8.03 10.94 15.43
CA ASP A 175 9.20 11.81 15.14
C ASP A 175 9.02 13.24 15.70
N LEU A 176 7.89 13.52 16.34
CA LEU A 176 7.57 14.83 16.89
C LEU A 176 7.77 14.84 18.41
N ASP A 177 8.75 15.62 18.89
CA ASP A 177 8.97 15.88 20.30
C ASP A 177 7.95 16.90 20.83
N GLU A 178 6.69 16.47 21.02
CA GLU A 178 5.57 17.27 21.58
C GLU A 178 5.26 18.60 20.85
N GLU A 179 6.12 19.08 19.95
CA GLU A 179 5.96 20.35 19.24
C GLU A 179 6.00 20.18 17.71
N LEU A 180 5.09 20.84 17.03
CA LEU A 180 5.05 20.91 15.57
C LEU A 180 5.78 22.18 15.09
N VAL A 181 7.01 22.03 14.63
CA VAL A 181 7.83 23.17 14.19
C VAL A 181 7.65 23.43 12.70
N ILE A 182 7.15 24.60 12.36
CA ILE A 182 6.98 25.06 10.97
C ILE A 182 7.94 26.21 10.68
N LYS A 183 8.70 26.10 9.59
CA LYS A 183 9.60 27.16 9.16
C LYS A 183 8.81 28.43 8.79
N GLY A 184 9.25 29.59 9.29
CA GLY A 184 8.62 30.89 8.99
C GLY A 184 8.55 31.21 7.48
N SER A 185 9.50 30.73 6.68
CA SER A 185 9.50 30.86 5.22
C SER A 185 8.31 30.17 4.54
N ILE A 186 7.77 29.09 5.14
CA ILE A 186 6.58 28.40 4.64
C ILE A 186 5.35 29.26 4.89
N LEU A 187 5.21 29.79 6.12
CA LEU A 187 4.08 30.64 6.51
C LEU A 187 4.03 31.97 5.73
N GLN A 188 5.19 32.52 5.38
CA GLN A 188 5.26 33.73 4.55
C GLN A 188 4.74 33.48 3.14
N LYS A 189 5.05 32.31 2.55
CA LYS A 189 4.63 31.96 1.20
C LYS A 189 3.21 31.38 1.17
N TYR A 190 2.85 30.60 2.17
CA TYR A 190 1.56 29.93 2.31
C TYR A 190 0.91 30.34 3.65
N PRO A 191 0.16 31.45 3.67
CA PRO A 191 -0.41 31.97 4.92
C PRO A 191 -1.55 31.11 5.48
N ARG A 192 -2.08 30.18 4.69
CA ARG A 192 -3.10 29.21 5.09
C ARG A 192 -2.60 27.81 4.82
N ILE A 193 -2.37 27.05 5.90
CA ILE A 193 -1.99 25.64 5.86
C ILE A 193 -3.09 24.85 6.55
N TYR A 194 -3.56 23.80 5.91
CA TYR A 194 -4.50 22.85 6.50
C TYR A 194 -3.75 21.62 6.95
N PHE A 195 -3.87 21.28 8.23
CA PHE A 195 -3.29 20.09 8.81
C PHE A 195 -4.33 18.99 8.88
N HIS A 196 -3.94 17.81 8.40
CA HIS A 196 -4.71 16.59 8.44
C HIS A 196 -3.95 15.55 9.27
N THR A 197 -4.68 14.88 10.16
CA THR A 197 -4.20 13.74 10.94
C THR A 197 -4.94 12.45 10.57
N ASP A 198 -5.93 12.58 9.69
CA ASP A 198 -6.80 11.52 9.20
C ASP A 198 -6.40 11.02 7.80
N LEU A 199 -5.33 11.55 7.21
CA LEU A 199 -4.84 11.10 5.92
C LEU A 199 -3.86 9.93 6.07
N VAL A 200 -4.04 8.94 5.22
CA VAL A 200 -3.21 7.73 5.12
C VAL A 200 -2.55 7.67 3.75
N ASP A 201 -1.26 7.42 3.74
CA ASP A 201 -0.47 7.24 2.52
C ASP A 201 -0.85 5.92 1.82
N ALA A 202 -1.22 6.02 0.55
CA ALA A 202 -1.57 4.87 -0.29
C ALA A 202 -0.34 4.13 -0.85
N HIS A 203 0.87 4.64 -0.66
CA HIS A 203 2.11 4.14 -1.25
C HIS A 203 2.04 4.03 -2.78
N LEU A 204 1.53 5.07 -3.40
CA LEU A 204 1.57 5.31 -4.83
C LEU A 204 2.26 6.67 -5.05
N TYR A 205 3.40 6.65 -5.73
CA TYR A 205 4.26 7.81 -5.90
C TYR A 205 4.69 7.99 -7.35
N CYS A 206 4.53 9.20 -7.89
CA CYS A 206 5.21 9.65 -9.10
C CYS A 206 6.48 10.40 -8.70
N LEU A 207 7.63 9.96 -9.19
CA LEU A 207 8.94 10.53 -8.86
C LEU A 207 9.65 10.97 -10.15
N LYS A 208 10.22 12.18 -10.14
CA LYS A 208 11.15 12.61 -11.18
C LYS A 208 12.40 11.74 -11.21
N LYS A 209 12.96 11.51 -12.39
CA LYS A 209 14.18 10.71 -12.58
C LYS A 209 15.33 11.22 -11.73
N TYR A 210 15.54 12.52 -11.62
CA TYR A 210 16.64 13.08 -10.81
C TYR A 210 16.51 12.77 -9.30
N VAL A 211 15.28 12.53 -8.80
CA VAL A 211 15.08 12.08 -7.41
C VAL A 211 15.63 10.68 -7.22
N VAL A 212 15.45 9.82 -8.22
CA VAL A 212 16.02 8.47 -8.21
C VAL A 212 17.54 8.51 -8.36
N ASP A 213 18.06 9.43 -9.20
CA ASP A 213 19.50 9.66 -9.34
C ASP A 213 20.12 10.12 -8.01
N PHE A 214 19.45 11.03 -7.29
CA PHE A 214 19.85 11.42 -5.93
C PHE A 214 19.88 10.25 -4.96
N LEU A 215 18.88 9.36 -5.01
CA LEU A 215 18.85 8.16 -4.16
C LEU A 215 20.03 7.23 -4.39
N MET A 216 20.55 7.13 -5.62
CA MET A 216 21.71 6.29 -5.93
C MET A 216 22.95 6.72 -5.17
N GLU A 217 23.18 8.03 -5.08
CA GLU A 217 24.34 8.61 -4.42
C GLU A 217 24.16 8.69 -2.91
N ASN A 218 22.90 8.87 -2.44
CA ASN A 218 22.60 9.02 -1.01
C ASN A 218 22.08 7.70 -0.41
N ARG A 219 23.00 6.89 0.12
CA ARG A 219 22.70 5.58 0.70
C ARG A 219 22.12 5.64 2.12
N SER A 220 22.11 6.79 2.76
CA SER A 220 21.55 6.93 4.11
C SER A 220 20.01 6.83 4.14
N ILE A 221 19.34 7.07 3.01
CA ILE A 221 17.90 6.97 2.89
C ILE A 221 17.51 5.54 2.53
N THR A 222 16.91 4.81 3.44
CA THR A 222 16.48 3.41 3.26
C THR A 222 15.01 3.28 2.91
N SER A 223 14.17 4.23 3.35
CA SER A 223 12.73 4.22 3.16
C SER A 223 12.25 5.39 2.30
N ILE A 224 11.39 5.10 1.32
CA ILE A 224 10.74 6.15 0.51
C ILE A 224 9.79 6.96 1.38
N ARG A 225 8.89 6.30 2.15
CA ARG A 225 7.87 6.98 2.95
C ARG A 225 8.42 7.75 4.13
N SER A 226 9.23 7.11 4.96
CA SER A 226 9.65 7.68 6.24
C SER A 226 10.84 8.63 6.14
N GLU A 227 11.65 8.54 5.07
CA GLU A 227 12.86 9.32 4.95
C GLU A 227 12.89 10.21 3.69
N LEU A 228 12.67 9.62 2.49
CA LEU A 228 12.76 10.37 1.24
C LEU A 228 11.69 11.45 1.13
N ILE A 229 10.42 11.11 1.37
CA ILE A 229 9.31 12.07 1.20
C ILE A 229 9.42 13.23 2.18
N PRO A 230 9.62 13.03 3.50
CA PRO A 230 9.85 14.13 4.43
C PRO A 230 11.08 14.97 4.09
N TYR A 231 12.16 14.36 3.56
CA TYR A 231 13.33 15.07 3.07
C TYR A 231 12.96 16.01 1.91
N LEU A 232 12.27 15.51 0.88
CA LEU A 232 11.83 16.31 -0.27
C LEU A 232 10.93 17.47 0.15
N VAL A 233 9.98 17.19 1.04
CA VAL A 233 9.04 18.20 1.56
C VAL A 233 9.79 19.32 2.28
N ARG A 234 10.79 19.00 3.11
CA ARG A 234 11.61 20.00 3.79
C ARG A 234 12.49 20.79 2.83
N LYS A 235 13.02 20.15 1.79
CA LYS A 235 13.91 20.79 0.79
C LYS A 235 13.18 21.79 -0.10
N GLN A 236 11.89 21.67 -0.32
CA GLN A 236 11.10 22.65 -1.10
C GLN A 236 11.30 24.12 -0.68
N PHE A 237 11.62 24.34 0.60
CA PHE A 237 11.69 25.66 1.23
C PHE A 237 13.10 26.03 1.70
N SER A 238 14.10 25.28 1.27
CA SER A 238 15.52 25.60 1.52
C SER A 238 16.07 26.37 0.33
N SER A 239 16.56 27.57 0.52
CA SER A 239 17.28 28.30 -0.52
C SER A 239 18.76 27.86 -0.54
N ALA A 240 19.36 27.74 -1.72
CA ALA A 240 20.78 27.40 -1.87
C ALA A 240 21.71 28.40 -1.12
N SER A 241 21.28 29.68 -1.00
CA SER A 241 22.03 30.72 -0.30
C SER A 241 22.00 30.64 1.23
N SER A 242 21.01 29.98 1.81
CA SER A 242 20.94 29.81 3.27
C SER A 242 21.83 28.67 3.78
N GLN A 243 22.19 27.74 2.93
CA GLN A 243 23.09 26.64 3.30
C GLN A 243 24.54 27.10 3.35
N GLN A 244 25.01 27.92 2.40
CA GLN A 244 26.36 28.47 2.43
C GLN A 244 26.64 29.30 3.71
N ARG A 245 25.64 30.02 4.22
CA ARG A 245 25.78 30.81 5.45
C ARG A 245 25.74 29.99 6.75
N GLN A 246 25.15 28.80 6.72
CA GLN A 246 25.15 27.86 7.86
C GLN A 246 26.43 27.03 7.87
N GLU A 247 26.91 26.61 6.69
CA GLU A 247 28.15 25.88 6.54
C GLU A 247 29.38 26.75 6.94
N GLU A 248 29.42 28.06 6.59
CA GLU A 248 30.46 28.98 7.01
C GLU A 248 30.52 29.23 8.54
N LYS A 249 29.42 28.99 9.27
CA LYS A 249 29.37 29.13 10.73
C LYS A 249 29.67 27.81 11.47
N GLU A 250 29.57 26.67 10.82
CA GLU A 250 29.87 25.36 11.41
C GLU A 250 31.25 24.80 11.00
N GLU A 251 31.91 25.38 9.97
CA GLU A 251 33.26 24.96 9.56
C GLU A 251 34.34 25.27 10.62
N ASP A 252 34.08 26.14 11.58
CA ASP A 252 35.04 26.44 12.67
C ASP A 252 35.08 25.40 13.81
N LEU A 253 34.22 24.34 13.78
CA LEU A 253 34.08 23.46 14.95
C LEU A 253 33.99 21.96 14.74
N LYS A 254 34.01 21.39 13.54
CA LYS A 254 33.98 19.92 13.40
C LYS A 254 34.69 19.36 12.17
N LYS A 255 35.43 18.26 12.43
CA LYS A 255 36.15 17.37 11.51
C LYS A 255 35.29 17.02 10.28
N LYS A 256 35.93 17.01 9.09
CA LYS A 256 35.44 16.62 7.78
C LYS A 256 34.57 15.37 7.82
N GLU A 257 33.25 15.55 7.89
CA GLU A 257 32.31 14.55 7.41
C GLU A 257 32.15 14.71 5.90
N PRO A 258 31.95 13.61 5.13
CA PRO A 258 31.77 13.68 3.69
C PRO A 258 30.54 14.55 3.40
N LYS A 259 30.70 15.58 2.56
CA LYS A 259 29.62 16.49 2.12
C LYS A 259 28.44 15.65 1.65
N SER A 260 27.34 15.71 2.38
CA SER A 260 26.09 15.06 1.94
C SER A 260 25.65 15.73 0.63
N LEU A 261 25.60 14.96 -0.44
CA LEU A 261 25.13 15.44 -1.74
C LEU A 261 23.72 16.01 -1.63
N ASP A 262 23.53 17.28 -2.02
CA ASP A 262 22.21 17.91 -2.00
C ASP A 262 21.45 17.55 -3.29
N ILE A 263 20.14 17.33 -3.17
CA ILE A 263 19.26 17.01 -4.29
C ILE A 263 19.30 18.06 -5.41
N TYR A 264 19.58 19.32 -5.06
CA TYR A 264 19.67 20.40 -6.05
C TYR A 264 20.80 20.20 -7.07
N SER A 265 21.86 19.45 -6.75
CA SER A 265 22.94 19.14 -7.69
C SER A 265 22.52 18.19 -8.84
N PHE A 266 21.42 17.46 -8.66
CA PHE A 266 20.88 16.52 -9.64
C PHE A 266 19.86 17.14 -10.59
N ILE A 267 19.40 18.36 -10.29
CA ILE A 267 18.45 19.08 -11.14
C ILE A 267 19.22 19.75 -12.27
N LYS A 268 19.10 19.20 -13.48
CA LYS A 268 19.67 19.80 -14.69
C LYS A 268 18.96 21.11 -15.00
N GLU A 269 19.72 22.17 -15.25
CA GLU A 269 19.18 23.43 -15.75
C GLU A 269 18.83 23.23 -17.24
N ASP A 270 17.56 22.94 -17.53
CA ASP A 270 17.07 23.13 -18.90
C ASP A 270 16.98 24.63 -19.15
N ASN A 271 17.89 25.15 -19.98
CA ASN A 271 17.91 26.55 -20.47
C ASN A 271 16.75 26.86 -21.42
N THR A 272 15.75 26.00 -21.54
CA THR A 272 14.53 26.28 -22.28
C THR A 272 13.63 27.17 -21.43
N LEU A 273 13.37 28.35 -21.96
CA LEU A 273 12.36 29.32 -21.50
C LEU A 273 11.04 28.61 -21.16
N THR A 274 10.93 28.12 -19.95
CA THR A 274 9.65 27.61 -19.45
C THR A 274 8.79 28.82 -19.11
N LEU A 275 7.75 28.99 -19.88
CA LEU A 275 6.61 29.87 -19.66
C LEU A 275 6.21 29.84 -18.18
N ALA A 276 5.98 31.00 -17.65
CA ALA A 276 5.68 31.28 -16.25
C ALA A 276 4.67 30.30 -15.66
N PRO A 277 4.97 29.77 -14.47
CA PRO A 277 4.06 28.88 -13.80
C PRO A 277 2.84 29.63 -13.31
N TYR A 278 1.71 28.97 -13.34
CA TYR A 278 0.42 29.37 -12.78
C TYR A 278 0.45 29.70 -11.26
N ASP A 279 1.57 29.55 -10.59
CA ASP A 279 1.80 29.87 -9.19
C ASP A 279 2.13 31.36 -8.95
N ALA A 280 1.97 32.23 -9.95
CA ALA A 280 2.00 33.65 -9.72
C ALA A 280 0.76 34.07 -8.95
N CYS A 281 0.81 33.93 -7.64
CA CYS A 281 -0.16 34.49 -6.72
C CYS A 281 -0.33 35.98 -7.04
N TRP A 282 -1.51 36.40 -7.39
CA TRP A 282 -1.87 37.78 -7.76
C TRP A 282 -1.42 38.85 -6.73
N ASN A 283 -1.01 38.44 -5.54
CA ASN A 283 -0.53 39.30 -4.47
C ASN A 283 0.98 39.57 -4.49
N ALA A 284 1.76 39.02 -5.41
CA ALA A 284 3.21 39.26 -5.50
C ALA A 284 3.56 40.60 -6.22
N CYS A 285 2.59 41.33 -6.76
CA CYS A 285 2.83 42.55 -7.54
C CYS A 285 3.01 43.84 -6.72
N ARG A 286 3.19 43.81 -5.41
CA ARG A 286 3.51 45.02 -4.63
C ARG A 286 4.78 44.85 -3.80
N GLY A 287 5.90 45.26 -4.40
CA GLY A 287 7.03 45.87 -3.72
C GLY A 287 8.19 44.95 -3.36
N LYS A 288 9.16 45.12 -4.08
CA LYS A 288 10.60 45.17 -3.90
C LYS A 288 11.39 44.35 -4.90
N LYS A 289 12.30 45.07 -5.56
CA LYS A 289 13.31 44.53 -6.49
C LYS A 289 14.07 43.36 -5.87
N GLY A 290 14.22 42.35 -6.68
CA GLY A 290 15.35 41.45 -6.67
C GLY A 290 15.37 40.49 -5.49
N GLU A 291 15.21 39.36 -5.82
CA GLU A 291 15.83 38.13 -5.36
C GLU A 291 14.88 36.97 -5.65
N ASP A 292 15.37 36.05 -6.42
CA ASP A 292 14.77 34.85 -6.94
C ASP A 292 13.98 33.99 -5.91
N LEU A 293 12.86 34.48 -5.43
CA LEU A 293 11.94 33.76 -4.55
C LEU A 293 10.99 32.81 -5.31
N SER A 294 11.06 32.74 -6.65
CA SER A 294 10.03 32.06 -7.44
C SER A 294 10.37 30.65 -7.92
N ARG A 295 11.58 30.13 -7.66
CA ARG A 295 11.97 28.83 -8.20
C ARG A 295 12.37 27.84 -7.11
N SER A 296 11.42 27.43 -6.30
CA SER A 296 11.57 26.13 -5.60
C SER A 296 11.66 25.04 -6.66
N ARG A 297 12.87 24.54 -6.91
CA ARG A 297 13.14 23.50 -7.92
C ARG A 297 12.52 22.17 -7.51
N VAL A 298 12.41 21.90 -6.20
CA VAL A 298 11.73 20.72 -5.66
C VAL A 298 10.28 21.07 -5.35
N ARG A 299 9.34 20.28 -5.87
CA ARG A 299 7.90 20.49 -5.71
C ARG A 299 7.21 19.19 -5.35
N CYS A 300 6.50 19.17 -4.22
CA CYS A 300 5.79 18.00 -3.73
C CYS A 300 4.28 18.28 -3.74
N TYR A 301 3.54 17.36 -4.34
CA TYR A 301 2.08 17.44 -4.46
C TYR A 301 1.42 16.17 -3.95
N VAL A 302 0.17 16.31 -3.54
CA VAL A 302 -0.66 15.22 -3.05
C VAL A 302 -2.02 15.23 -3.74
N HIS A 303 -2.45 14.07 -4.20
CA HIS A 303 -3.83 13.83 -4.59
C HIS A 303 -4.55 13.16 -3.42
N ILE A 304 -5.56 13.82 -2.86
CA ILE A 304 -6.36 13.29 -1.76
C ILE A 304 -7.63 12.70 -2.35
N MET A 305 -7.71 11.39 -2.34
CA MET A 305 -8.89 10.66 -2.80
C MET A 305 -10.04 10.85 -1.81
N LYS A 306 -11.17 11.38 -2.30
CA LYS A 306 -12.36 11.70 -1.49
C LYS A 306 -13.35 10.54 -1.49
N ASP A 307 -13.58 9.97 -2.65
CA ASP A 307 -14.56 8.93 -2.91
C ASP A 307 -13.91 7.72 -3.58
N GLY A 308 -14.53 6.54 -3.47
CA GLY A 308 -14.02 5.30 -4.04
C GLY A 308 -13.21 4.44 -3.06
N LEU A 309 -12.65 3.36 -3.56
CA LEU A 309 -11.86 2.43 -2.77
C LEU A 309 -10.37 2.72 -2.92
N CYS A 310 -9.74 3.00 -1.80
CA CYS A 310 -8.29 3.02 -1.70
C CYS A 310 -7.90 2.44 -0.34
N SER A 311 -7.35 1.26 -0.33
CA SER A 311 -6.95 0.56 0.89
C SER A 311 -5.58 -0.08 0.72
N ARG A 312 -4.81 -0.09 1.80
CA ARG A 312 -3.58 -0.87 1.89
C ARG A 312 -3.79 -2.01 2.85
N VAL A 313 -3.42 -3.20 2.39
CA VAL A 313 -3.49 -4.42 3.21
C VAL A 313 -2.22 -4.51 4.06
N SER A 314 -2.17 -3.76 5.15
CA SER A 314 -1.01 -3.69 6.05
C SER A 314 -1.23 -4.38 7.40
N THR A 315 -2.48 -4.62 7.80
CA THR A 315 -2.86 -5.29 9.04
C THR A 315 -3.96 -6.32 8.79
N LEU A 316 -4.16 -7.26 9.72
CA LEU A 316 -5.22 -8.28 9.62
C LEU A 316 -6.61 -7.63 9.52
N GLY A 317 -6.87 -6.55 10.25
CA GLY A 317 -8.13 -5.81 10.15
C GLY A 317 -8.36 -5.23 8.76
N LEU A 318 -7.35 -4.57 8.17
CA LEU A 318 -7.43 -4.04 6.81
C LEU A 318 -7.53 -5.16 5.76
N TYR A 319 -6.92 -6.31 6.01
CA TYR A 319 -7.06 -7.50 5.16
C TYR A 319 -8.50 -8.02 5.12
N MET A 320 -9.15 -8.13 6.27
CA MET A 320 -10.56 -8.51 6.37
C MET A 320 -11.47 -7.49 5.69
N GLU A 321 -11.24 -6.20 5.96
CA GLU A 321 -12.02 -5.13 5.36
C GLU A 321 -11.88 -5.10 3.83
N ALA A 322 -10.66 -5.25 3.31
CA ALA A 322 -10.42 -5.36 1.88
C ALA A 322 -11.23 -6.52 1.25
N ASN A 323 -11.23 -7.70 1.90
CA ASN A 323 -11.99 -8.85 1.43
C ASN A 323 -13.51 -8.62 1.45
N ARG A 324 -14.03 -7.80 2.36
CA ARG A 324 -15.46 -7.43 2.38
C ARG A 324 -15.84 -6.46 1.27
N GLN A 325 -14.93 -5.56 0.90
CA GLN A 325 -15.17 -4.54 -0.11
C GLN A 325 -14.92 -5.04 -1.53
N VAL A 326 -13.96 -5.95 -1.70
CA VAL A 326 -13.52 -6.48 -2.99
C VAL A 326 -14.63 -7.12 -3.84
N PRO A 327 -15.61 -7.86 -3.31
CA PRO A 327 -16.70 -8.39 -4.16
C PRO A 327 -17.41 -7.30 -4.98
N LYS A 328 -17.63 -6.12 -4.39
CA LYS A 328 -18.20 -4.97 -5.10
C LYS A 328 -17.24 -4.36 -6.11
N LEU A 329 -15.96 -4.31 -5.75
CA LEU A 329 -14.91 -3.78 -6.62
C LEU A 329 -14.64 -4.70 -7.81
N LEU A 330 -14.62 -6.01 -7.63
CA LEU A 330 -14.36 -6.98 -8.71
C LEU A 330 -15.39 -6.87 -9.83
N SER A 331 -16.65 -6.57 -9.51
CA SER A 331 -17.68 -6.33 -10.52
C SER A 331 -17.35 -5.15 -11.44
N VAL A 332 -16.58 -4.18 -10.97
CA VAL A 332 -16.11 -3.02 -11.73
C VAL A 332 -14.78 -3.31 -12.44
N LEU A 333 -13.86 -3.98 -11.75
CA LEU A 333 -12.52 -4.27 -12.28
C LEU A 333 -12.52 -5.39 -13.33
N CYS A 334 -13.36 -6.41 -13.11
CA CYS A 334 -13.47 -7.61 -13.94
C CYS A 334 -14.94 -7.97 -14.16
N PRO A 335 -15.67 -7.22 -15.00
CA PRO A 335 -17.09 -7.48 -15.23
C PRO A 335 -17.37 -8.84 -15.88
N GLU A 336 -16.37 -9.48 -16.46
CA GLU A 336 -16.47 -10.82 -17.06
C GLU A 336 -16.39 -11.95 -16.02
N GLU A 337 -15.89 -11.67 -14.80
CA GLU A 337 -15.78 -12.67 -13.74
C GLU A 337 -17.07 -12.78 -12.94
N THR A 338 -17.54 -14.01 -12.78
CA THR A 338 -18.74 -14.30 -11.98
C THR A 338 -18.39 -14.45 -10.51
N MET A 339 -19.24 -13.96 -9.61
CA MET A 339 -19.06 -14.11 -8.15
C MET A 339 -18.98 -15.58 -7.71
N ILE A 340 -19.61 -16.47 -8.46
CA ILE A 340 -19.55 -17.91 -8.27
C ILE A 340 -18.87 -18.49 -9.50
N HIS A 341 -17.72 -19.14 -9.30
CA HIS A 341 -17.00 -19.76 -10.40
C HIS A 341 -17.85 -20.83 -11.09
N PRO A 342 -17.85 -20.93 -12.43
CA PRO A 342 -18.71 -21.90 -13.17
C PRO A 342 -18.47 -23.35 -12.79
N SER A 343 -17.25 -23.74 -12.38
CA SER A 343 -16.93 -25.10 -11.94
C SER A 343 -17.37 -25.40 -10.50
N ALA A 344 -17.85 -24.42 -9.74
CA ALA A 344 -18.28 -24.63 -8.37
C ALA A 344 -19.61 -25.41 -8.33
N GLN A 345 -19.66 -26.41 -7.45
CA GLN A 345 -20.85 -27.26 -7.26
C GLN A 345 -21.59 -26.81 -6.00
N ILE A 346 -22.74 -26.18 -6.18
CA ILE A 346 -23.55 -25.65 -5.08
C ILE A 346 -24.92 -26.32 -5.09
N ALA A 347 -25.23 -27.08 -4.04
CA ALA A 347 -26.51 -27.77 -3.90
C ALA A 347 -27.70 -26.79 -3.72
N SER A 348 -27.50 -25.70 -2.97
CA SER A 348 -28.55 -24.74 -2.62
C SER A 348 -28.13 -23.30 -2.92
N LYS A 349 -28.16 -22.89 -4.17
CA LYS A 349 -27.71 -21.55 -4.63
C LYS A 349 -28.40 -20.39 -3.95
N HIS A 350 -29.66 -20.53 -3.54
CA HIS A 350 -30.43 -19.47 -2.87
C HIS A 350 -29.96 -19.14 -1.45
N LEU A 351 -29.13 -20.00 -0.85
CA LEU A 351 -28.51 -19.77 0.45
C LEU A 351 -27.14 -19.07 0.37
N VAL A 352 -26.64 -18.83 -0.84
CA VAL A 352 -25.42 -18.05 -1.06
C VAL A 352 -25.79 -16.59 -1.27
N GLY A 353 -25.27 -15.72 -0.41
CA GLY A 353 -25.50 -14.27 -0.47
C GLY A 353 -24.82 -13.61 -1.68
N VAL A 354 -25.40 -12.54 -2.16
CA VAL A 354 -24.90 -11.77 -3.31
C VAL A 354 -23.53 -11.13 -3.09
N ASP A 355 -23.15 -10.91 -1.84
CA ASP A 355 -21.85 -10.35 -1.44
C ASP A 355 -20.82 -11.45 -1.12
N SER A 356 -20.98 -12.64 -1.70
CA SER A 356 -20.07 -13.77 -1.45
C SER A 356 -19.38 -14.20 -2.74
N LEU A 357 -18.10 -14.57 -2.61
CA LEU A 357 -17.29 -15.12 -3.70
C LEU A 357 -17.04 -16.61 -3.45
N ILE A 358 -17.21 -17.42 -4.49
CA ILE A 358 -16.91 -18.86 -4.44
C ILE A 358 -15.93 -19.19 -5.55
N GLY A 359 -14.78 -19.73 -5.15
CA GLY A 359 -13.68 -20.09 -6.04
C GLY A 359 -13.92 -21.36 -6.84
N GLN A 360 -12.94 -21.65 -7.69
CA GLN A 360 -12.92 -22.80 -8.59
C GLN A 360 -13.02 -24.13 -7.84
N ASP A 361 -13.74 -25.11 -8.41
CA ASP A 361 -13.86 -26.50 -7.94
C ASP A 361 -14.29 -26.65 -6.47
N THR A 362 -14.94 -25.62 -5.93
CA THR A 362 -15.47 -25.64 -4.56
C THR A 362 -16.84 -26.30 -4.51
N GLN A 363 -17.04 -27.14 -3.50
CA GLN A 363 -18.28 -27.86 -3.26
C GLN A 363 -19.00 -27.32 -2.02
N VAL A 364 -20.28 -26.96 -2.17
CA VAL A 364 -21.14 -26.50 -1.07
C VAL A 364 -22.35 -27.41 -0.96
N GLY A 365 -22.47 -28.09 0.19
CA GLY A 365 -23.51 -29.08 0.50
C GLY A 365 -24.90 -28.49 0.71
N GLU A 366 -25.85 -29.37 0.98
CA GLU A 366 -27.25 -29.00 1.17
C GLU A 366 -27.47 -28.23 2.48
N LYS A 367 -28.44 -27.28 2.43
CA LYS A 367 -28.82 -26.46 3.59
C LYS A 367 -27.68 -25.65 4.21
N SER A 368 -26.58 -25.45 3.46
CA SER A 368 -25.43 -24.63 3.90
C SER A 368 -25.60 -23.21 3.45
N SER A 369 -25.42 -22.27 4.37
CA SER A 369 -25.58 -20.82 4.14
C SER A 369 -24.24 -20.11 4.11
N VAL A 370 -23.97 -19.37 3.04
CA VAL A 370 -22.75 -18.54 2.87
C VAL A 370 -23.17 -17.10 2.70
N LYS A 371 -22.74 -16.21 3.59
CA LYS A 371 -23.11 -14.78 3.56
C LYS A 371 -21.88 -13.91 3.79
N ARG A 372 -21.69 -12.88 2.95
CA ARG A 372 -20.60 -11.90 3.04
C ARG A 372 -19.24 -12.58 3.25
N SER A 373 -19.00 -13.66 2.55
CA SER A 373 -17.84 -14.50 2.76
C SER A 373 -17.14 -14.81 1.44
N ILE A 374 -15.83 -14.97 1.52
CA ILE A 374 -15.00 -15.37 0.40
C ILE A 374 -14.54 -16.80 0.65
N ILE A 375 -14.78 -17.66 -0.32
CA ILE A 375 -14.37 -19.05 -0.31
C ILE A 375 -13.41 -19.27 -1.46
N GLY A 376 -12.22 -19.78 -1.15
CA GLY A 376 -11.17 -20.07 -2.10
C GLY A 376 -11.48 -21.24 -3.01
N SER A 377 -10.49 -21.68 -3.74
CA SER A 377 -10.59 -22.80 -4.66
C SER A 377 -10.47 -24.14 -3.96
N SER A 378 -11.10 -25.18 -4.54
CA SER A 378 -11.03 -26.57 -4.05
C SER A 378 -11.45 -26.76 -2.59
N CYS A 379 -12.39 -25.93 -2.11
CA CYS A 379 -12.93 -26.04 -0.76
C CYS A 379 -14.08 -27.05 -0.69
N PHE A 380 -14.19 -27.78 0.42
CA PHE A 380 -15.28 -28.72 0.69
C PHE A 380 -16.10 -28.25 1.88
N ILE A 381 -17.29 -27.70 1.62
CA ILE A 381 -18.26 -27.31 2.64
C ILE A 381 -19.38 -28.33 2.64
N ARG A 382 -19.50 -29.11 3.74
CA ARG A 382 -20.50 -30.15 3.90
C ARG A 382 -21.89 -29.57 4.21
N ASP A 383 -22.83 -30.45 4.52
CA ASP A 383 -24.22 -30.04 4.74
C ASP A 383 -24.43 -29.30 6.06
N ARG A 384 -25.44 -28.44 6.09
CA ARG A 384 -25.85 -27.68 7.29
C ARG A 384 -24.75 -26.81 7.90
N VAL A 385 -23.84 -26.30 7.09
CA VAL A 385 -22.77 -25.39 7.51
C VAL A 385 -23.23 -23.95 7.35
N THR A 386 -22.91 -23.11 8.35
CA THR A 386 -23.15 -21.66 8.27
C THR A 386 -21.82 -20.93 8.25
N VAL A 387 -21.60 -20.12 7.21
CA VAL A 387 -20.39 -19.28 7.03
C VAL A 387 -20.84 -17.83 6.87
N THR A 388 -20.41 -16.96 7.76
CA THR A 388 -20.81 -15.54 7.75
C THR A 388 -19.60 -14.65 8.04
N ASP A 389 -19.39 -13.63 7.22
CA ASP A 389 -18.27 -12.67 7.34
C ASP A 389 -16.88 -13.35 7.42
N CYS A 390 -16.70 -14.44 6.68
CA CYS A 390 -15.48 -15.25 6.75
C CYS A 390 -14.66 -15.21 5.47
N LEU A 391 -13.37 -15.45 5.65
CA LEU A 391 -12.45 -15.74 4.56
C LEU A 391 -11.94 -17.18 4.72
N LEU A 392 -12.30 -18.04 3.77
CA LEU A 392 -11.73 -19.38 3.64
C LEU A 392 -10.80 -19.39 2.45
N MET A 393 -9.53 -19.70 2.70
CA MET A 393 -8.52 -19.83 1.64
C MET A 393 -8.69 -21.17 0.89
N ASN A 394 -7.69 -21.54 0.10
CA ASN A 394 -7.80 -22.72 -0.76
C ASN A 394 -7.76 -24.04 0.02
N SER A 395 -8.45 -25.05 -0.51
CA SER A 395 -8.44 -26.44 -0.02
C SER A 395 -8.90 -26.58 1.45
N VAL A 396 -9.76 -25.69 1.92
CA VAL A 396 -10.34 -25.78 3.26
C VAL A 396 -11.48 -26.78 3.28
N THR A 397 -11.51 -27.64 4.29
CA THR A 397 -12.60 -28.60 4.52
C THR A 397 -13.40 -28.21 5.75
N VAL A 398 -14.70 -28.01 5.59
CA VAL A 398 -15.63 -27.75 6.69
C VAL A 398 -16.66 -28.84 6.76
N GLU A 399 -16.63 -29.60 7.85
CA GLU A 399 -17.53 -30.75 8.09
C GLU A 399 -18.91 -30.29 8.55
N GLU A 400 -19.84 -31.23 8.49
CA GLU A 400 -21.27 -31.03 8.68
C GLU A 400 -21.65 -30.35 10.01
N GLY A 401 -22.62 -29.43 9.94
CA GLY A 401 -23.21 -28.76 11.12
C GLY A 401 -22.30 -27.74 11.79
N SER A 402 -21.21 -27.33 11.18
CA SER A 402 -20.29 -26.33 11.72
C SER A 402 -20.79 -24.91 11.49
N ASN A 403 -20.51 -24.00 12.44
CA ASN A 403 -20.86 -22.58 12.37
C ASN A 403 -19.59 -21.74 12.45
N ILE A 404 -19.34 -20.90 11.43
CA ILE A 404 -18.12 -20.09 11.31
C ILE A 404 -18.54 -18.64 11.09
N GLN A 405 -18.06 -17.75 11.93
CA GLN A 405 -18.37 -16.34 11.88
C GLN A 405 -17.14 -15.46 12.09
N GLY A 406 -16.98 -14.41 11.25
CA GLY A 406 -15.95 -13.38 11.42
C GLY A 406 -14.51 -13.90 11.40
N SER A 407 -14.25 -15.05 10.80
CA SER A 407 -12.99 -15.78 10.94
C SER A 407 -12.22 -15.89 9.64
N VAL A 408 -10.89 -16.00 9.76
CA VAL A 408 -9.98 -16.30 8.67
C VAL A 408 -9.47 -17.72 8.81
N ILE A 409 -9.64 -18.52 7.77
CA ILE A 409 -9.21 -19.93 7.72
C ILE A 409 -8.23 -20.08 6.56
N CYS A 410 -6.97 -20.36 6.89
CA CYS A 410 -5.89 -20.48 5.91
C CYS A 410 -5.94 -21.81 5.15
N ASN A 411 -5.04 -21.94 4.18
CA ASN A 411 -4.99 -23.09 3.26
C ASN A 411 -4.93 -24.44 3.97
N ASN A 412 -5.62 -25.43 3.41
CA ASN A 412 -5.59 -26.82 3.86
C ASN A 412 -6.07 -27.06 5.30
N ALA A 413 -6.76 -26.11 5.91
CA ALA A 413 -7.31 -26.29 7.25
C ALA A 413 -8.55 -27.20 7.22
N VAL A 414 -8.75 -27.95 8.29
CA VAL A 414 -9.87 -28.88 8.44
C VAL A 414 -10.67 -28.53 9.68
N ILE A 415 -11.95 -28.25 9.50
CA ILE A 415 -12.91 -27.99 10.58
C ILE A 415 -13.80 -29.22 10.72
N GLU A 416 -13.71 -29.92 11.84
CA GLU A 416 -14.51 -31.11 12.09
C GLU A 416 -15.97 -30.80 12.44
N LYS A 417 -16.79 -31.84 12.52
CA LYS A 417 -18.26 -31.75 12.68
C LYS A 417 -18.70 -30.95 13.89
N GLY A 418 -19.65 -30.04 13.65
CA GLY A 418 -20.33 -29.30 14.71
C GLY A 418 -19.46 -28.28 15.44
N ALA A 419 -18.33 -27.86 14.90
CA ALA A 419 -17.51 -26.82 15.47
C ALA A 419 -18.19 -25.44 15.39
N ASP A 420 -18.06 -24.61 16.45
CA ASP A 420 -18.53 -23.23 16.52
C ASP A 420 -17.33 -22.28 16.67
N ILE A 421 -17.03 -21.54 15.59
CA ILE A 421 -15.82 -20.74 15.45
C ILE A 421 -16.22 -19.29 15.24
N LYS A 422 -15.74 -18.39 16.13
CA LYS A 422 -16.07 -16.96 16.04
C LYS A 422 -14.84 -16.09 16.20
N ASN A 423 -14.65 -15.17 15.25
CA ASN A 423 -13.55 -14.21 15.23
C ASN A 423 -12.17 -14.86 15.48
N CYS A 424 -11.91 -15.99 14.85
CA CYS A 424 -10.66 -16.73 14.98
C CYS A 424 -9.82 -16.62 13.71
N LEU A 425 -8.50 -16.72 13.90
CA LEU A 425 -7.54 -16.95 12.83
C LEU A 425 -7.03 -18.38 12.93
N ILE A 426 -7.26 -19.19 11.89
CA ILE A 426 -6.82 -20.58 11.82
C ILE A 426 -5.74 -20.68 10.76
N GLY A 427 -4.53 -21.05 11.17
CA GLY A 427 -3.37 -21.20 10.31
C GLY A 427 -3.48 -22.34 9.30
N SER A 428 -2.57 -22.32 8.34
CA SER A 428 -2.54 -23.34 7.29
C SER A 428 -2.32 -24.74 7.82
N GLY A 429 -3.09 -25.71 7.31
CA GLY A 429 -2.99 -27.11 7.68
C GLY A 429 -3.49 -27.46 9.10
N GLN A 430 -4.07 -26.50 9.82
CA GLN A 430 -4.58 -26.74 11.17
C GLN A 430 -5.88 -27.57 11.14
N ARG A 431 -6.06 -28.36 12.18
CA ARG A 431 -7.26 -29.18 12.37
C ARG A 431 -7.99 -28.77 13.64
N ILE A 432 -9.26 -28.43 13.51
CA ILE A 432 -10.13 -28.11 14.64
C ILE A 432 -11.01 -29.30 14.96
N GLU A 433 -10.99 -29.73 16.21
CA GLU A 433 -11.69 -30.92 16.69
C GLU A 433 -13.22 -30.77 16.59
N ALA A 434 -13.89 -31.91 16.54
CA ALA A 434 -15.35 -31.96 16.49
C ALA A 434 -15.99 -31.28 17.73
N LYS A 435 -17.07 -30.52 17.50
CA LYS A 435 -17.81 -29.78 18.52
C LYS A 435 -16.99 -28.77 19.35
N ALA A 436 -15.79 -28.43 18.88
CA ALA A 436 -14.97 -27.41 19.52
C ALA A 436 -15.65 -26.04 19.42
N LYS A 437 -15.56 -25.28 20.51
CA LYS A 437 -15.99 -23.86 20.55
C LYS A 437 -14.76 -22.98 20.70
N ARG A 438 -14.49 -22.15 19.69
CA ARG A 438 -13.35 -21.23 19.67
C ARG A 438 -13.83 -19.81 19.44
N VAL A 439 -13.35 -18.88 20.25
CA VAL A 439 -13.76 -17.48 20.18
C VAL A 439 -12.57 -16.57 20.41
N ASN A 440 -12.31 -15.68 19.45
CA ASN A 440 -11.20 -14.72 19.51
C ASN A 440 -9.83 -15.37 19.75
N GLU A 441 -9.55 -16.44 19.03
CA GLU A 441 -8.30 -17.19 19.15
C GLU A 441 -7.50 -17.18 17.85
N VAL A 442 -6.16 -17.19 17.97
CA VAL A 442 -5.22 -17.46 16.89
C VAL A 442 -4.71 -18.88 17.08
N ILE A 443 -4.95 -19.75 16.09
CA ILE A 443 -4.57 -21.15 16.12
C ILE A 443 -3.58 -21.38 14.98
N VAL A 444 -2.29 -21.37 15.31
CA VAL A 444 -1.16 -21.60 14.39
C VAL A 444 -0.32 -22.77 14.88
N GLY A 445 0.47 -23.38 14.02
CA GLY A 445 1.33 -24.52 14.41
C GLY A 445 2.44 -24.09 15.37
N ASN A 446 2.89 -25.00 16.24
CA ASN A 446 3.94 -24.73 17.23
C ASN A 446 5.28 -24.31 16.61
N ASP A 447 5.56 -24.65 15.36
CA ASP A 447 6.78 -24.25 14.64
C ASP A 447 6.78 -22.74 14.31
N GLN A 448 5.62 -22.07 14.37
CA GLN A 448 5.46 -20.64 14.10
C GLN A 448 5.53 -19.75 15.35
N LEU A 449 5.49 -20.35 16.55
CA LEU A 449 5.55 -19.64 17.83
C LEU A 449 6.98 -19.35 18.33
N MET A 450 8.00 -19.86 17.65
CA MET A 450 9.39 -19.78 18.11
C MET A 450 10.19 -18.58 17.50
N GLU A 451 9.58 -17.74 16.68
CA GLU A 451 10.23 -16.56 16.07
C GLU A 451 9.70 -15.22 16.64
N ILE A 452 9.45 -15.15 17.93
CA ILE A 452 9.15 -13.89 18.62
C ILE A 452 10.29 -13.51 19.55
#